data_533d5fe14bb60336ab334b35fa0f2916
#
_entry.id   533d5fe14bb60336ab334b35fa0f2916
#
_cell.length_a   1.000
_cell.length_b   1.000
_cell.length_c   1.000
_cell.angle_alpha   90.00
_cell.angle_beta   90.00
_cell.angle_gamma   90.00
#
_symmetry.space_group_name_H-M   'P 1'
#
loop_
_entity.id
_entity.type
_entity.pdbx_description
1 polymer ?
#
loop_
_entity_poly.entity_id
_entity_poly.type
_entity_poly.pdbx_seq_one_letter_code
_entity_poly.pdbx_strand_id
1 'polypeptide(L)'
;MKLGWRIWFLIIVLILSLLAIRPSFESGVIVKSVIKNSSAFNEGLRSGEIIKNVNGKTIENKNDYAKIIDEIFIDNQTKRIDISTKKNSYTIYTESNLPIAVDSVPQTKLKTGLDLRGGARALVQPDAKISSSQLDDLIETSRNRFNVYGL
;
A
#
# COMPACT_ATOMS: atom_id res chain seq x y z
N MET A 1 28.73 -9.17 39.57
CA MET A 1 29.48 -8.35 38.59
C MET A 1 28.81 -6.99 38.52
N LYS A 2 29.54 -5.89 38.82
CA LYS A 2 28.99 -4.52 38.68
C LYS A 2 29.14 -4.12 37.23
N LEU A 3 28.01 -3.99 36.49
CA LEU A 3 28.04 -3.45 35.15
C LEU A 3 28.56 -2.01 35.18
N GLY A 4 29.66 -1.73 34.46
CA GLY A 4 30.21 -0.38 34.39
C GLY A 4 29.24 0.58 33.67
N TRP A 5 29.31 1.88 34.01
CA TRP A 5 28.52 2.96 33.42
C TRP A 5 28.52 2.91 31.86
N ARG A 6 29.62 2.51 31.24
CA ARG A 6 29.75 2.39 29.78
C ARG A 6 28.80 1.34 29.18
N ILE A 7 28.58 0.22 29.89
CA ILE A 7 27.68 -0.86 29.44
C ILE A 7 26.24 -0.40 29.57
N TRP A 8 25.90 0.33 30.63
CA TRP A 8 24.55 0.92 30.77
C TRP A 8 24.23 1.90 29.65
N PHE A 9 25.17 2.76 29.27
CA PHE A 9 25.03 3.70 28.18
C PHE A 9 24.80 2.98 26.86
N LEU A 10 25.55 1.91 26.60
CA LEU A 10 25.40 1.09 25.39
C LEU A 10 24.01 0.45 25.32
N ILE A 11 23.50 -0.10 26.42
CA ILE A 11 22.16 -0.71 26.49
C ILE A 11 21.08 0.35 26.21
N ILE A 12 21.18 1.54 26.77
CA ILE A 12 20.23 2.63 26.56
C ILE A 12 20.21 3.04 25.06
N VAL A 13 21.38 3.21 24.44
CA VAL A 13 21.49 3.55 23.02
C VAL A 13 20.89 2.45 22.15
N LEU A 14 21.12 1.18 22.48
CA LEU A 14 20.58 0.05 21.75
C LEU A 14 19.04 -0.01 21.85
N ILE A 15 18.48 0.24 23.03
CA ILE A 15 17.01 0.31 23.24
C ILE A 15 16.43 1.50 22.48
N LEU A 16 17.06 2.67 22.51
CA LEU A 16 16.61 3.84 21.74
C LEU A 16 16.66 3.59 20.23
N SER A 17 17.70 2.88 19.75
CA SER A 17 17.80 2.47 18.35
C SER A 17 16.65 1.55 17.93
N LEU A 18 16.33 0.55 18.74
CA LEU A 18 15.21 -0.35 18.52
C LEU A 18 13.86 0.41 18.50
N LEU A 19 13.66 1.34 19.42
CA LEU A 19 12.47 2.19 19.45
C LEU A 19 12.37 3.10 18.23
N ALA A 20 13.50 3.57 17.67
CA ALA A 20 13.52 4.40 16.46
C ALA A 20 13.06 3.64 15.20
N ILE A 21 13.33 2.34 15.12
CA ILE A 21 12.90 1.48 14.01
C ILE A 21 11.38 1.33 13.97
N ARG A 22 10.70 1.43 15.12
CA ARG A 22 9.24 1.30 15.27
C ARG A 22 8.67 0.14 14.45
N PRO A 23 8.93 -1.12 14.81
CA PRO A 23 8.35 -2.25 14.13
C PRO A 23 6.82 -2.15 14.18
N SER A 24 6.16 -2.32 13.04
CA SER A 24 4.71 -2.35 12.92
C SER A 24 4.30 -3.78 12.60
N PHE A 25 3.53 -4.41 13.48
CA PHE A 25 2.97 -5.74 13.29
C PHE A 25 1.53 -5.67 12.76
N GLU A 26 1.24 -4.68 11.91
CA GLU A 26 -0.10 -4.53 11.37
C GLU A 26 -0.38 -5.55 10.26
N SER A 27 -1.42 -6.37 10.44
CA SER A 27 -1.97 -7.26 9.43
C SER A 27 -2.76 -6.47 8.37
N GLY A 28 -3.05 -7.10 7.23
CA GLY A 28 -3.82 -6.50 6.15
C GLY A 28 -2.98 -6.12 4.93
N VAL A 29 -3.57 -5.34 4.05
CA VAL A 29 -2.91 -4.82 2.85
C VAL A 29 -3.04 -3.30 2.78
N ILE A 30 -1.98 -2.63 2.34
CA ILE A 30 -1.97 -1.18 2.16
C ILE A 30 -2.40 -0.82 0.73
N VAL A 31 -3.28 0.15 0.59
CA VAL A 31 -3.67 0.71 -0.71
C VAL A 31 -2.51 1.56 -1.25
N LYS A 32 -1.90 1.13 -2.35
CA LYS A 32 -0.83 1.87 -3.03
C LYS A 32 -1.36 2.99 -3.91
N SER A 33 -2.37 2.67 -4.72
CA SER A 33 -3.03 3.64 -5.59
C SER A 33 -4.50 3.31 -5.77
N VAL A 34 -5.29 4.33 -6.02
CA VAL A 34 -6.70 4.25 -6.40
C VAL A 34 -6.85 4.94 -7.74
N ILE A 35 -7.53 4.32 -8.70
CA ILE A 35 -7.75 4.92 -10.01
C ILE A 35 -8.66 6.15 -9.84
N LYS A 36 -8.24 7.31 -10.36
CA LYS A 36 -9.06 8.54 -10.33
C LYS A 36 -10.39 8.31 -11.04
N ASN A 37 -11.45 8.93 -10.53
CA ASN A 37 -12.82 8.83 -11.05
C ASN A 37 -13.41 7.41 -11.04
N SER A 38 -12.77 6.46 -10.37
CA SER A 38 -13.33 5.13 -10.13
C SER A 38 -14.36 5.14 -8.99
N SER A 39 -15.17 4.08 -8.91
CA SER A 39 -16.10 3.88 -7.79
C SER A 39 -15.39 3.96 -6.43
N ALA A 40 -14.25 3.31 -6.29
CA ALA A 40 -13.45 3.35 -5.07
C ALA A 40 -12.96 4.77 -4.70
N PHE A 41 -12.54 5.55 -5.71
CA PHE A 41 -12.13 6.93 -5.50
C PHE A 41 -13.30 7.83 -5.10
N ASN A 42 -14.46 7.66 -5.72
CA ASN A 42 -15.66 8.46 -5.44
C ASN A 42 -16.23 8.18 -4.05
N GLU A 43 -16.15 6.92 -3.59
CA GLU A 43 -16.50 6.53 -2.21
C GLU A 43 -15.50 7.03 -1.15
N GLY A 44 -14.40 7.64 -1.57
CA GLY A 44 -13.44 8.28 -0.67
C GLY A 44 -12.25 7.42 -0.27
N LEU A 45 -12.08 6.21 -0.82
CA LEU A 45 -10.89 5.40 -0.56
C LEU A 45 -9.65 6.09 -1.13
N ARG A 46 -8.58 6.15 -0.34
CA ARG A 46 -7.34 6.85 -0.69
C ARG A 46 -6.11 5.96 -0.52
N SER A 47 -5.06 6.32 -1.23
CA SER A 47 -3.73 5.72 -1.06
C SER A 47 -3.22 5.88 0.37
N GLY A 48 -2.57 4.83 0.89
CA GLY A 48 -2.04 4.79 2.26
C GLY A 48 -2.99 4.22 3.31
N GLU A 49 -4.23 3.90 2.96
CA GLU A 49 -5.15 3.20 3.86
C GLU A 49 -4.83 1.71 3.94
N ILE A 50 -5.04 1.12 5.11
CA ILE A 50 -4.82 -0.32 5.34
C ILE A 50 -6.16 -1.02 5.38
N ILE A 51 -6.39 -1.91 4.41
CA ILE A 51 -7.58 -2.75 4.32
C ILE A 51 -7.43 -3.91 5.30
N LYS A 52 -8.42 -4.10 6.15
CA LYS A 52 -8.49 -5.17 7.15
C LYS A 52 -9.48 -6.26 6.79
N ASN A 53 -10.60 -5.88 6.17
CA ASN A 53 -11.65 -6.82 5.79
C ASN A 53 -12.20 -6.47 4.40
N VAL A 54 -12.62 -7.49 3.67
CA VAL A 54 -13.42 -7.39 2.45
C VAL A 54 -14.61 -8.33 2.56
N ASN A 55 -15.83 -7.83 2.40
CA ASN A 55 -17.09 -8.57 2.57
C ASN A 55 -17.15 -9.38 3.89
N GLY A 56 -16.64 -8.79 4.98
CA GLY A 56 -16.59 -9.44 6.29
C GLY A 56 -15.46 -10.48 6.47
N LYS A 57 -14.72 -10.84 5.42
CA LYS A 57 -13.56 -11.73 5.50
C LYS A 57 -12.32 -10.93 5.92
N THR A 58 -11.64 -11.37 6.95
CA THR A 58 -10.40 -10.73 7.46
C THR A 58 -9.25 -10.99 6.49
N ILE A 59 -8.44 -9.96 6.27
CA ILE A 59 -7.23 -10.00 5.45
C ILE A 59 -6.02 -9.85 6.36
N GLU A 60 -5.14 -10.84 6.35
CA GLU A 60 -3.88 -10.78 7.09
C GLU A 60 -2.71 -10.38 6.21
N ASN A 61 -2.73 -10.80 4.95
CA ASN A 61 -1.65 -10.59 3.99
C ASN A 61 -2.17 -10.42 2.55
N LYS A 62 -1.25 -10.15 1.61
CA LYS A 62 -1.56 -9.96 0.19
C LYS A 62 -2.17 -11.20 -0.48
N ASN A 63 -1.78 -12.42 -0.05
CA ASN A 63 -2.29 -13.66 -0.62
C ASN A 63 -3.75 -13.89 -0.24
N ASP A 64 -4.13 -13.56 1.00
CA ASP A 64 -5.52 -13.66 1.45
C ASP A 64 -6.40 -12.67 0.69
N TYR A 65 -5.90 -11.44 0.49
CA TYR A 65 -6.59 -10.45 -0.34
C TYR A 65 -6.82 -10.97 -1.75
N ALA A 66 -5.79 -11.52 -2.41
CA ALA A 66 -5.91 -12.05 -3.77
C ALA A 66 -6.96 -13.17 -3.85
N LYS A 67 -6.92 -14.14 -2.93
CA LYS A 67 -7.91 -15.23 -2.88
C LYS A 67 -9.33 -14.71 -2.72
N ILE A 68 -9.55 -13.77 -1.81
CA ILE A 68 -10.89 -13.21 -1.56
C ILE A 68 -11.39 -12.45 -2.81
N ILE A 69 -10.53 -11.70 -3.47
CA ILE A 69 -10.88 -10.98 -4.70
C ILE A 69 -11.20 -11.97 -5.83
N ASP A 70 -10.38 -13.00 -6.03
CA ASP A 70 -10.62 -14.03 -7.05
C ASP A 70 -11.97 -14.75 -6.81
N GLU A 71 -12.32 -15.07 -5.56
CA GLU A 71 -13.62 -15.66 -5.21
C GLU A 71 -14.80 -14.72 -5.52
N ILE A 72 -14.62 -13.41 -5.34
CA ILE A 72 -15.67 -12.42 -5.60
C ILE A 72 -15.94 -12.27 -7.10
N PHE A 73 -14.90 -12.31 -7.94
CA PHE A 73 -14.98 -12.01 -9.37
C PHE A 73 -15.10 -13.25 -10.29
N ILE A 74 -15.59 -14.37 -9.78
CA ILE A 74 -15.87 -15.57 -10.60
C ILE A 74 -16.90 -15.28 -11.69
N ASP A 75 -17.91 -14.44 -11.41
CA ASP A 75 -18.96 -14.06 -12.36
C ASP A 75 -18.82 -12.58 -12.74
N ASN A 76 -18.84 -12.26 -14.05
CA ASN A 76 -18.76 -10.89 -14.59
C ASN A 76 -20.08 -10.09 -14.36
N GLN A 77 -20.54 -9.97 -13.14
CA GLN A 77 -21.71 -9.16 -12.78
C GLN A 77 -21.29 -8.01 -11.86
N THR A 78 -22.03 -6.90 -11.91
CA THR A 78 -21.83 -5.80 -10.96
C THR A 78 -22.02 -6.31 -9.54
N LYS A 79 -20.95 -6.24 -8.74
CA LYS A 79 -20.96 -6.69 -7.34
C LYS A 79 -20.77 -5.53 -6.40
N ARG A 80 -21.48 -5.62 -5.28
CA ARG A 80 -21.25 -4.77 -4.13
C ARG A 80 -20.10 -5.38 -3.31
N ILE A 81 -19.10 -4.58 -3.01
CA ILE A 81 -17.95 -4.98 -2.21
C ILE A 81 -17.83 -4.02 -1.04
N ASP A 82 -17.92 -4.54 0.17
CA ASP A 82 -17.73 -3.79 1.39
C ASP A 82 -16.28 -3.93 1.86
N ILE A 83 -15.54 -2.82 1.85
CA ILE A 83 -14.14 -2.76 2.27
C ILE A 83 -14.06 -2.03 3.60
N SER A 84 -13.52 -2.69 4.63
CA SER A 84 -13.22 -2.05 5.90
C SER A 84 -11.72 -1.80 6.04
N THR A 85 -11.36 -0.54 6.17
CA THR A 85 -10.01 -0.10 6.47
C THR A 85 -9.83 0.12 7.97
N LYS A 86 -8.63 0.42 8.40
CA LYS A 86 -8.34 0.78 9.79
C LYS A 86 -9.12 2.03 10.25
N LYS A 87 -9.50 2.91 9.33
CA LYS A 87 -10.13 4.21 9.64
C LYS A 87 -11.62 4.22 9.32
N ASN A 88 -12.00 3.71 8.16
CA ASN A 88 -13.34 3.84 7.59
C ASN A 88 -13.80 2.54 6.92
N SER A 89 -15.07 2.47 6.59
CA SER A 89 -15.66 1.42 5.76
C SER A 89 -16.21 2.05 4.49
N TYR A 90 -16.02 1.36 3.36
CA TYR A 90 -16.42 1.81 2.03
C TYR A 90 -17.24 0.73 1.36
N THR A 91 -18.31 1.12 0.64
CA THR A 91 -19.09 0.23 -0.20
C THR A 91 -18.83 0.59 -1.65
N ILE A 92 -18.23 -0.31 -2.41
CA ILE A 92 -17.83 -0.10 -3.79
C ILE A 92 -18.66 -0.99 -4.71
N TYR A 93 -19.18 -0.41 -5.79
CA TYR A 93 -19.86 -1.16 -6.86
C TYR A 93 -18.94 -1.24 -8.07
N THR A 94 -18.67 -2.47 -8.55
CA THR A 94 -17.79 -2.68 -9.69
C THR A 94 -18.21 -3.93 -10.47
N GLU A 95 -17.97 -3.91 -11.79
CA GLU A 95 -18.35 -4.99 -12.70
C GLU A 95 -17.23 -6.00 -12.97
N SER A 96 -15.97 -5.60 -12.77
CA SER A 96 -14.84 -6.48 -13.07
C SER A 96 -13.86 -6.55 -11.91
N ASN A 97 -12.82 -5.76 -11.90
CA ASN A 97 -11.81 -5.74 -10.84
C ASN A 97 -11.95 -4.50 -9.95
N LEU A 98 -11.50 -4.60 -8.70
CA LEU A 98 -11.39 -3.42 -7.85
C LEU A 98 -10.36 -2.45 -8.46
N PRO A 99 -10.73 -1.17 -8.65
CA PRO A 99 -9.85 -0.18 -9.26
C PRO A 99 -8.80 0.37 -8.27
N ILE A 100 -8.14 -0.54 -7.55
CA ILE A 100 -7.12 -0.25 -6.54
C ILE A 100 -5.92 -1.17 -6.71
N ALA A 101 -4.73 -0.64 -6.47
CA ALA A 101 -3.53 -1.46 -6.31
C ALA A 101 -3.19 -1.56 -4.82
N VAL A 102 -2.89 -2.77 -4.36
CA VAL A 102 -2.56 -3.06 -2.97
C VAL A 102 -1.16 -3.68 -2.84
N ASP A 103 -0.55 -3.50 -1.68
CA ASP A 103 0.72 -4.13 -1.33
C ASP A 103 0.72 -4.59 0.13
N SER A 104 1.74 -5.34 0.52
CA SER A 104 1.94 -5.73 1.91
C SER A 104 2.17 -4.52 2.80
N VAL A 105 1.63 -4.54 4.01
CA VAL A 105 1.87 -3.47 4.99
C VAL A 105 3.36 -3.45 5.36
N PRO A 106 4.05 -2.29 5.26
CA PRO A 106 5.44 -2.17 5.68
C PRO A 106 5.60 -2.49 7.17
N GLN A 107 6.44 -3.47 7.48
CA GLN A 107 6.69 -3.87 8.86
C GLN A 107 7.54 -2.87 9.65
N THR A 108 8.22 -1.97 8.97
CA THR A 108 9.07 -0.94 9.58
C THR A 108 8.91 0.39 8.86
N LYS A 109 9.24 1.49 9.53
CA LYS A 109 9.32 2.82 8.91
C LYS A 109 10.58 3.05 8.07
N LEU A 110 11.48 2.07 8.02
CA LEU A 110 12.71 2.15 7.26
C LEU A 110 12.38 2.13 5.75
N LYS A 111 12.76 3.17 5.06
CA LYS A 111 12.73 3.22 3.59
C LYS A 111 14.01 2.58 3.06
N THR A 112 13.93 1.34 2.64
CA THR A 112 15.06 0.66 1.99
C THR A 112 15.23 1.16 0.57
N GLY A 113 16.49 1.39 0.14
CA GLY A 113 16.83 1.72 -1.24
C GLY A 113 16.63 0.51 -2.17
N LEU A 114 16.81 0.76 -3.48
CA LEU A 114 16.71 -0.28 -4.52
C LEU A 114 17.65 -1.47 -4.28
N ASP A 115 18.84 -1.21 -3.71
CA ASP A 115 19.86 -2.23 -3.44
C ASP A 115 19.37 -3.32 -2.47
N LEU A 116 18.47 -2.97 -1.54
CA LEU A 116 17.93 -3.89 -0.54
C LEU A 116 16.54 -4.44 -0.92
N ARG A 117 15.77 -3.69 -1.73
CA ARG A 117 14.43 -4.11 -2.19
C ARG A 117 14.46 -4.86 -3.50
N GLY A 118 15.53 -4.72 -4.27
CA GLY A 118 15.58 -5.11 -5.67
C GLY A 118 14.71 -4.19 -6.54
N GLY A 119 14.77 -4.39 -7.83
CA GLY A 119 13.99 -3.64 -8.81
C GLY A 119 14.88 -2.78 -9.72
N ALA A 120 14.25 -2.10 -10.67
CA ALA A 120 14.90 -1.19 -11.60
C ALA A 120 14.45 0.25 -11.38
N ARG A 121 15.33 1.21 -11.64
CA ARG A 121 15.01 2.64 -11.63
C ARG A 121 15.16 3.17 -13.04
N ALA A 122 14.07 3.66 -13.63
CA ALA A 122 14.10 4.40 -14.88
C ALA A 122 13.84 5.88 -14.61
N LEU A 123 14.63 6.75 -15.22
CA LEU A 123 14.39 8.19 -15.27
C LEU A 123 13.72 8.48 -16.60
N VAL A 124 12.49 8.99 -16.56
CA VAL A 124 11.74 9.38 -17.75
C VAL A 124 11.60 10.89 -17.74
N GLN A 125 11.94 11.52 -18.84
CA GLN A 125 11.83 12.97 -19.03
C GLN A 125 10.93 13.24 -20.25
N PRO A 126 9.96 14.16 -20.14
CA PRO A 126 9.17 14.56 -21.30
C PRO A 126 10.02 15.35 -22.28
N ASP A 127 9.81 15.11 -23.60
CA ASP A 127 10.54 15.79 -24.67
C ASP A 127 10.16 17.26 -24.81
N ALA A 128 8.97 17.65 -24.34
CA ALA A 128 8.47 19.02 -24.40
C ALA A 128 8.28 19.63 -23.01
N LYS A 129 8.33 20.94 -22.92
CA LYS A 129 7.98 21.66 -21.68
C LYS A 129 6.49 21.49 -21.42
N ILE A 130 6.18 20.87 -20.27
CA ILE A 130 4.81 20.65 -19.79
C ILE A 130 4.54 21.47 -18.56
N SER A 131 3.25 21.79 -18.31
CA SER A 131 2.82 22.46 -17.09
C SER A 131 2.87 21.51 -15.89
N SER A 132 2.84 22.07 -14.67
CA SER A 132 2.83 21.24 -13.45
C SER A 132 1.62 20.31 -13.38
N SER A 133 0.45 20.75 -13.81
CA SER A 133 -0.76 19.90 -13.85
C SER A 133 -0.63 18.73 -14.84
N GLN A 134 -0.05 18.97 -16.02
CA GLN A 134 0.22 17.92 -17.01
C GLN A 134 1.28 16.94 -16.50
N LEU A 135 2.26 17.42 -15.73
CA LEU A 135 3.27 16.56 -15.11
C LEU A 135 2.63 15.63 -14.06
N ASP A 136 1.73 16.14 -13.23
CA ASP A 136 1.02 15.35 -12.22
C ASP A 136 0.15 14.25 -12.88
N ASP A 137 -0.59 14.59 -13.94
CA ASP A 137 -1.38 13.63 -14.71
C ASP A 137 -0.51 12.55 -15.38
N LEU A 138 0.66 12.94 -15.89
CA LEU A 138 1.60 12.00 -16.51
C LEU A 138 2.21 11.06 -15.48
N ILE A 139 2.59 11.57 -14.30
CA ILE A 139 3.11 10.77 -13.19
C ILE A 139 2.05 9.75 -12.73
N GLU A 140 0.81 10.19 -12.57
CA GLU A 140 -0.26 9.30 -12.12
C GLU A 140 -0.61 8.23 -13.16
N THR A 141 -0.71 8.61 -14.43
CA THR A 141 -0.96 7.66 -15.53
C THR A 141 0.16 6.63 -15.61
N SER A 142 1.42 7.06 -15.52
CA SER A 142 2.58 6.16 -15.53
C SER A 142 2.56 5.23 -14.33
N ARG A 143 2.29 5.75 -13.13
CA ARG A 143 2.19 4.94 -11.90
C ARG A 143 1.11 3.87 -12.01
N ASN A 144 -0.07 4.21 -12.54
CA ASN A 144 -1.16 3.27 -12.72
C ASN A 144 -0.80 2.17 -13.73
N ARG A 145 -0.16 2.52 -14.85
CA ARG A 145 0.31 1.54 -15.84
C ARG A 145 1.35 0.59 -15.27
N PHE A 146 2.37 1.09 -14.55
CA PHE A 146 3.38 0.24 -13.93
C PHE A 146 2.80 -0.66 -12.84
N ASN A 147 1.81 -0.21 -12.07
CA ASN A 147 1.14 -1.05 -11.07
C ASN A 147 0.32 -2.17 -11.70
N VAL A 148 -0.31 -1.94 -12.86
CA VAL A 148 -1.06 -2.98 -13.60
C VAL A 148 -0.14 -4.08 -14.11
N TYR A 149 1.08 -3.73 -14.53
CA TYR A 149 2.08 -4.71 -14.99
C TYR A 149 2.89 -5.34 -13.87
N GLY A 150 2.63 -5.02 -12.60
CA GLY A 150 3.29 -5.63 -11.45
C GLY A 150 4.77 -5.23 -11.28
N LEU A 151 5.17 -4.08 -11.81
CA LEU A 151 6.52 -3.51 -11.72
C LEU A 151 6.66 -2.55 -10.54
#